data_c583ae87f59830e541102b62160477e2
#
_entry.id   c583ae87f59830e541102b62160477e2
#
_cell.length_a   1.000
_cell.length_b   1.000
_cell.length_c   1.000
_cell.angle_alpha   90.00
_cell.angle_beta   90.00
_cell.angle_gamma   90.00
#
_symmetry.space_group_name_H-M   'P 1'
#
loop_
_entity.id
_entity.type
_entity.pdbx_description
1 polymer ?
#
loop_
_entity_poly.entity_id
_entity_poly.type
_entity_poly.pdbx_seq_one_letter_code
_entity_poly.pdbx_strand_id
1 'polypeptide(L)'
;MTKNIQQGQFNRRGFLTASSIAVGALGLSSLGLSARAFAQTTSLSDLTLGVATYRGQESYFTEDAGTANRPYKVDYAEFAGGNLIVEALASGSLDIGSMSEIPPIFSIQSHRQPKLIAVIQGDVNNQVFLIPKDSTVESVGQLKGKRVGYVRSTTSHYFLIKALKEQGLTMKDITAVALTPQDGFSAFQSGQLDAWVIYGVFIQLAKFRSGARVLKTALGYLSGNYLMAARPAALEDPLRKQAIQDYLQRTTRTLDWINNNPEPWATKSAQLLGVDKAVFLDMHNSRSQPWKVLEVDDQAIASQQEVADLFFDAGVLSERLDVGPLWDKHFKLLPL
;
A
#
# COMPACT_ATOMS: atom_id res chain seq x y z
N MET A 1 16.06 34.61 22.54
CA MET A 1 14.57 34.61 22.65
C MET A 1 14.06 33.26 22.20
N THR A 2 13.89 32.38 23.17
CA THR A 2 13.53 30.97 22.99
C THR A 2 12.00 30.83 23.11
N LYS A 3 11.30 30.42 22.07
CA LYS A 3 9.87 30.11 22.14
C LYS A 3 9.69 28.59 22.37
N ASN A 4 9.20 28.27 23.57
CA ASN A 4 8.72 26.94 23.95
C ASN A 4 7.50 26.56 23.15
N ILE A 5 7.55 25.38 22.53
CA ILE A 5 6.37 24.69 21.97
C ILE A 5 5.92 23.67 23.02
N GLN A 6 4.76 23.91 23.61
CA GLN A 6 4.11 22.99 24.54
C GLN A 6 3.57 21.76 23.81
N GLN A 7 4.01 20.59 24.26
CA GLN A 7 3.43 19.29 23.90
C GLN A 7 2.11 19.10 24.66
N GLY A 8 0.99 19.02 23.94
CA GLY A 8 -0.31 18.63 24.49
C GLY A 8 -0.38 17.14 24.76
N GLN A 9 -0.37 16.74 26.03
CA GLN A 9 -0.65 15.38 26.46
C GLN A 9 -2.15 15.12 26.41
N PHE A 10 -2.59 14.13 25.62
CA PHE A 10 -3.97 13.61 25.66
C PHE A 10 -4.18 12.73 26.89
N ASN A 11 -4.99 13.20 27.82
CA ASN A 11 -5.30 12.53 29.08
C ASN A 11 -6.51 11.59 28.89
N ARG A 12 -6.33 10.26 29.07
CA ARG A 12 -7.32 9.18 28.88
C ARG A 12 -8.28 8.98 30.06
N ARG A 13 -8.57 9.98 30.88
CA ARG A 13 -9.48 9.84 32.03
C ARG A 13 -10.48 11.00 32.07
N GLY A 14 -11.67 10.78 31.49
CA GLY A 14 -12.73 11.77 31.59
C GLY A 14 -14.04 11.40 30.89
N PHE A 15 -14.43 10.11 30.90
CA PHE A 15 -15.73 9.73 30.33
C PHE A 15 -16.40 8.61 31.13
N LEU A 16 -16.68 8.88 32.39
CA LEU A 16 -17.64 8.13 33.21
C LEU A 16 -17.99 8.99 34.41
N THR A 17 -19.15 9.64 34.38
CA THR A 17 -20.06 9.88 35.51
C THR A 17 -21.08 10.95 35.16
N ALA A 18 -22.31 10.52 35.02
CA ALA A 18 -23.49 11.17 35.63
C ALA A 18 -24.78 10.52 35.08
N SER A 19 -25.24 9.48 35.78
CA SER A 19 -26.63 9.04 35.76
C SER A 19 -27.27 9.57 37.05
N SER A 20 -28.36 10.29 36.98
CA SER A 20 -29.36 10.33 38.03
C SER A 20 -30.68 10.95 37.52
N ILE A 21 -31.64 10.14 37.29
CA ILE A 21 -33.07 10.10 37.58
C ILE A 21 -33.77 11.43 37.93
N ALA A 22 -34.78 11.77 37.13
CA ALA A 22 -36.01 12.41 37.61
C ALA A 22 -37.20 11.93 36.75
N VAL A 23 -38.14 11.23 37.40
CA VAL A 23 -39.45 10.84 36.89
C VAL A 23 -40.39 12.01 37.09
N GLY A 24 -41.09 12.44 36.05
CA GLY A 24 -42.17 13.42 36.11
C GLY A 24 -43.06 13.28 34.89
N ALA A 25 -44.35 13.01 35.15
CA ALA A 25 -45.37 12.59 34.20
C ALA A 25 -46.03 13.74 33.40
N LEU A 26 -46.63 13.33 32.27
CA LEU A 26 -47.75 13.95 31.53
C LEU A 26 -47.42 15.13 30.58
N GLY A 27 -47.56 14.82 29.31
CA GLY A 27 -47.66 15.78 28.22
C GLY A 27 -47.51 15.12 26.87
N LEU A 28 -48.60 14.57 26.29
CA LEU A 28 -48.71 14.17 24.90
C LEU A 28 -48.49 15.38 24.00
N SER A 29 -47.32 15.62 23.54
CA SER A 29 -47.03 16.48 22.42
C SER A 29 -46.08 15.72 21.50
N SER A 30 -46.50 15.57 20.26
CA SER A 30 -45.79 14.96 19.14
C SER A 30 -44.37 15.51 19.00
N LEU A 31 -43.40 14.90 19.70
CA LEU A 31 -42.00 15.09 19.44
C LEU A 31 -41.68 14.34 18.16
N GLY A 32 -41.65 15.10 17.06
CA GLY A 32 -41.03 14.67 15.86
C GLY A 32 -39.63 14.18 16.19
N LEU A 33 -39.41 12.87 16.17
CA LEU A 33 -38.12 12.26 16.05
C LEU A 33 -37.54 12.83 14.75
N SER A 34 -36.74 13.89 14.90
CA SER A 34 -35.84 14.29 13.84
C SER A 34 -34.85 13.14 13.66
N ALA A 35 -35.26 12.13 12.87
CA ALA A 35 -34.30 11.27 12.21
C ALA A 35 -33.32 12.24 11.57
N ARG A 36 -32.09 12.26 12.03
CA ARG A 36 -30.99 12.83 11.25
C ARG A 36 -31.04 12.08 9.93
N ALA A 37 -31.76 12.63 8.96
CA ALA A 37 -31.62 12.23 7.57
C ALA A 37 -30.15 12.38 7.29
N PHE A 38 -29.46 11.27 7.13
CA PHE A 38 -28.18 11.28 6.45
C PHE A 38 -28.47 11.99 5.13
N ALA A 39 -27.93 13.18 4.98
CA ALA A 39 -28.12 13.96 3.76
C ALA A 39 -27.66 13.06 2.62
N GLN A 40 -28.63 12.58 1.84
CA GLN A 40 -28.36 11.73 0.69
C GLN A 40 -27.56 12.64 -0.26
N THR A 41 -26.31 12.30 -0.54
CA THR A 41 -25.47 13.04 -1.50
C THR A 41 -26.23 13.06 -2.83
N THR A 42 -26.65 14.24 -3.25
CA THR A 42 -27.54 14.41 -4.41
C THR A 42 -26.77 14.74 -5.69
N SER A 43 -25.50 15.15 -5.55
CA SER A 43 -24.62 15.50 -6.68
C SER A 43 -23.17 15.13 -6.38
N LEU A 44 -22.39 14.99 -7.45
CA LEU A 44 -20.94 14.76 -7.33
C LEU A 44 -20.22 15.90 -6.61
N SER A 45 -20.69 17.15 -6.74
CA SER A 45 -20.07 18.32 -6.08
C SER A 45 -20.15 18.27 -4.55
N ASP A 46 -21.13 17.55 -4.00
CA ASP A 46 -21.33 17.39 -2.56
C ASP A 46 -20.55 16.18 -2.00
N LEU A 47 -20.02 15.33 -2.90
CA LEU A 47 -19.30 14.12 -2.53
C LEU A 47 -17.89 14.46 -2.07
N THR A 48 -17.47 13.81 -0.99
CA THR A 48 -16.06 13.67 -0.61
C THR A 48 -15.67 12.19 -0.69
N LEU A 49 -14.68 11.88 -1.53
CA LEU A 49 -14.10 10.55 -1.68
C LEU A 49 -12.91 10.41 -0.74
N GLY A 50 -12.97 9.45 0.19
CA GLY A 50 -11.87 9.11 1.08
C GLY A 50 -10.86 8.20 0.38
N VAL A 51 -9.61 8.64 0.23
CA VAL A 51 -8.58 7.93 -0.54
C VAL A 51 -7.34 7.71 0.30
N ALA A 52 -6.89 6.46 0.40
CA ALA A 52 -5.58 6.17 0.98
C ALA A 52 -4.46 6.55 0.03
N THR A 53 -3.37 7.08 0.59
CA THR A 53 -2.14 7.34 -0.15
C THR A 53 -0.91 6.99 0.68
N TYR A 54 0.23 6.90 0.01
CA TYR A 54 1.54 6.86 0.64
C TYR A 54 2.32 8.11 0.22
N ARG A 55 3.23 8.57 1.06
CA ARG A 55 4.03 9.75 0.75
C ARG A 55 4.83 9.60 -0.54
N GLY A 56 4.64 10.54 -1.46
CA GLY A 56 5.34 10.58 -2.75
C GLY A 56 4.75 9.68 -3.84
N GLN A 57 3.56 9.08 -3.62
CA GLN A 57 2.82 8.37 -4.67
C GLN A 57 2.09 9.30 -5.65
N GLU A 58 1.39 8.72 -6.61
CA GLU A 58 0.72 9.42 -7.71
C GLU A 58 -0.21 10.55 -7.26
N SER A 59 -0.87 10.42 -6.11
CA SER A 59 -1.76 11.44 -5.54
C SER A 59 -1.08 12.80 -5.31
N TYR A 60 0.23 12.83 -5.11
CA TYR A 60 1.02 14.05 -4.94
C TYR A 60 1.32 14.77 -6.26
N PHE A 61 1.09 14.13 -7.40
CA PHE A 61 1.42 14.63 -8.73
C PHE A 61 0.19 15.05 -9.55
N THR A 62 -1.00 15.05 -8.94
CA THR A 62 -2.25 15.37 -9.64
C THR A 62 -2.30 16.79 -10.20
N GLU A 63 -1.68 17.77 -9.53
CA GLU A 63 -1.56 19.14 -10.03
C GLU A 63 -0.64 19.19 -11.24
N ASP A 64 0.55 18.57 -11.14
CA ASP A 64 1.54 18.56 -12.22
C ASP A 64 1.03 17.84 -13.47
N ALA A 65 0.23 16.80 -13.28
CA ALA A 65 -0.41 16.03 -14.36
C ALA A 65 -1.72 16.67 -14.88
N GLY A 66 -2.18 17.79 -14.30
CA GLY A 66 -3.44 18.43 -14.68
C GLY A 66 -4.70 17.62 -14.35
N THR A 67 -4.63 16.70 -13.38
CA THR A 67 -5.73 15.80 -13.00
C THR A 67 -6.42 16.17 -11.69
N ALA A 68 -6.00 17.26 -11.06
CA ALA A 68 -6.52 17.70 -9.77
C ALA A 68 -7.93 18.28 -9.82
N ASN A 69 -8.32 18.92 -10.94
CA ASN A 69 -9.65 19.53 -11.10
C ASN A 69 -10.72 18.45 -11.31
N ARG A 70 -11.52 18.18 -10.28
CA ARG A 70 -12.54 17.11 -10.21
C ARG A 70 -13.90 17.69 -9.80
N PRO A 71 -15.03 17.07 -10.24
CA PRO A 71 -16.36 17.50 -9.83
C PRO A 71 -16.76 17.06 -8.41
N TYR A 72 -15.87 16.45 -7.65
CA TYR A 72 -16.03 16.01 -6.25
C TYR A 72 -14.76 16.36 -5.46
N LYS A 73 -14.87 16.35 -4.13
CA LYS A 73 -13.73 16.51 -3.22
C LYS A 73 -13.03 15.18 -3.01
N VAL A 74 -11.73 15.22 -2.75
CA VAL A 74 -10.95 14.06 -2.31
C VAL A 74 -10.29 14.41 -0.99
N ASP A 75 -10.48 13.53 -0.02
CA ASP A 75 -9.79 13.57 1.27
C ASP A 75 -8.72 12.47 1.29
N TYR A 76 -7.46 12.88 1.26
CA TYR A 76 -6.32 11.97 1.26
C TYR A 76 -5.87 11.66 2.68
N ALA A 77 -5.80 10.38 3.02
CA ALA A 77 -5.19 9.89 4.25
C ALA A 77 -3.90 9.13 3.95
N GLU A 78 -2.79 9.57 4.54
CA GLU A 78 -1.47 8.94 4.36
C GLU A 78 -1.30 7.73 5.30
N PHE A 79 -0.89 6.60 4.76
CA PHE A 79 -0.68 5.34 5.48
C PHE A 79 0.76 4.85 5.38
N ALA A 80 1.21 4.12 6.40
CA ALA A 80 2.53 3.51 6.43
C ALA A 80 2.57 2.09 5.80
N GLY A 81 1.41 1.46 5.56
CA GLY A 81 1.33 0.11 5.02
C GLY A 81 -0.07 -0.32 4.60
N GLY A 82 -0.15 -1.28 3.68
CA GLY A 82 -1.40 -1.77 3.09
C GLY A 82 -2.34 -2.47 4.07
N ASN A 83 -1.83 -3.08 5.13
CA ASN A 83 -2.64 -3.65 6.21
C ASN A 83 -3.50 -2.59 6.91
N LEU A 84 -2.94 -1.41 7.17
CA LEU A 84 -3.68 -0.28 7.77
C LEU A 84 -4.75 0.27 6.81
N ILE A 85 -4.49 0.24 5.50
CA ILE A 85 -5.48 0.62 4.47
C ILE A 85 -6.65 -0.37 4.47
N VAL A 86 -6.38 -1.68 4.55
CA VAL A 86 -7.43 -2.71 4.64
C VAL A 86 -8.31 -2.47 5.87
N GLU A 87 -7.72 -2.18 7.03
CA GLU A 87 -8.45 -1.87 8.26
C GLU A 87 -9.30 -0.60 8.12
N ALA A 88 -8.76 0.45 7.47
CA ALA A 88 -9.47 1.70 7.24
C ALA A 88 -10.65 1.53 6.25
N LEU A 89 -10.50 0.72 5.20
CA LEU A 89 -11.59 0.33 4.31
C LEU A 89 -12.67 -0.46 5.06
N ALA A 90 -12.27 -1.43 5.89
CA ALA A 90 -13.18 -2.26 6.67
C ALA A 90 -13.96 -1.45 7.72
N SER A 91 -13.34 -0.44 8.33
CA SER A 91 -14.00 0.47 9.28
C SER A 91 -14.93 1.49 8.62
N GLY A 92 -14.81 1.69 7.30
CA GLY A 92 -15.55 2.71 6.55
C GLY A 92 -14.93 4.10 6.59
N SER A 93 -13.71 4.24 7.09
CA SER A 93 -12.96 5.50 7.14
C SER A 93 -12.44 5.93 5.77
N LEU A 94 -12.33 4.99 4.83
CA LEU A 94 -11.91 5.21 3.45
C LEU A 94 -12.94 4.63 2.47
N ASP A 95 -12.95 5.17 1.26
CA ASP A 95 -13.69 4.60 0.14
C ASP A 95 -12.82 3.70 -0.73
N ILE A 96 -11.57 4.12 -1.01
CA ILE A 96 -10.60 3.38 -1.84
C ILE A 96 -9.17 3.52 -1.32
N GLY A 97 -8.32 2.58 -1.73
CA GLY A 97 -6.89 2.65 -1.48
C GLY A 97 -6.12 1.59 -2.27
N SER A 98 -4.88 1.91 -2.64
CA SER A 98 -4.01 0.97 -3.34
C SER A 98 -3.03 0.29 -2.39
N MET A 99 -2.72 -0.97 -2.67
CA MET A 99 -1.75 -1.77 -1.91
C MET A 99 -1.24 -2.94 -2.76
N SER A 100 -0.17 -3.60 -2.30
CA SER A 100 0.28 -4.83 -2.95
C SER A 100 -0.76 -5.97 -2.84
N GLU A 101 -0.53 -7.09 -3.53
CA GLU A 101 -1.44 -8.25 -3.52
C GLU A 101 -1.60 -8.89 -2.13
N ILE A 102 -0.72 -8.62 -1.18
CA ILE A 102 -0.60 -9.35 0.09
C ILE A 102 -1.61 -8.92 1.16
N PRO A 103 -1.76 -7.63 1.52
CA PRO A 103 -2.65 -7.24 2.62
C PRO A 103 -4.10 -7.70 2.46
N PRO A 104 -4.72 -7.69 1.25
CA PRO A 104 -6.08 -8.17 1.09
C PRO A 104 -6.25 -9.66 1.42
N ILE A 105 -5.22 -10.50 1.21
CA ILE A 105 -5.27 -11.94 1.54
C ILE A 105 -5.57 -12.14 3.02
N PHE A 106 -4.91 -11.38 3.90
CA PHE A 106 -5.13 -11.46 5.35
C PHE A 106 -6.50 -10.94 5.80
N SER A 107 -7.25 -10.27 4.93
CA SER A 107 -8.62 -9.81 5.22
C SER A 107 -9.70 -10.83 4.89
N ILE A 108 -9.38 -11.94 4.21
CA ILE A 108 -10.38 -12.91 3.70
C ILE A 108 -11.26 -13.46 4.83
N GLN A 109 -10.71 -13.64 6.00
CA GLN A 109 -11.46 -14.12 7.17
C GLN A 109 -12.27 -13.01 7.88
N SER A 110 -12.15 -11.76 7.41
CA SER A 110 -12.92 -10.62 7.95
C SER A 110 -14.32 -10.58 7.34
N HIS A 111 -15.32 -10.14 8.14
CA HIS A 111 -16.68 -9.90 7.65
C HIS A 111 -16.82 -8.66 6.76
N ARG A 112 -15.79 -7.82 6.66
CA ARG A 112 -15.78 -6.56 5.90
C ARG A 112 -14.60 -6.52 4.94
N GLN A 113 -14.58 -7.48 4.03
CA GLN A 113 -13.52 -7.58 3.02
C GLN A 113 -13.65 -6.42 2.01
N PRO A 114 -12.54 -5.80 1.58
CA PRO A 114 -12.55 -4.88 0.46
C PRO A 114 -12.85 -5.63 -0.84
N LYS A 115 -13.30 -4.90 -1.88
CA LYS A 115 -13.38 -5.39 -3.25
C LYS A 115 -12.20 -4.85 -4.05
N LEU A 116 -11.50 -5.75 -4.73
CA LEU A 116 -10.40 -5.41 -5.63
C LEU A 116 -10.99 -5.09 -7.01
N ILE A 117 -10.84 -3.84 -7.45
CA ILE A 117 -11.58 -3.27 -8.60
C ILE A 117 -10.70 -2.91 -9.79
N ALA A 118 -9.40 -2.81 -9.59
CA ALA A 118 -8.41 -2.53 -10.64
C ALA A 118 -7.02 -2.99 -10.23
N VAL A 119 -6.14 -3.12 -11.22
CA VAL A 119 -4.74 -3.45 -11.04
C VAL A 119 -3.90 -2.24 -11.47
N ILE A 120 -3.00 -1.79 -10.62
CA ILE A 120 -1.95 -0.82 -10.97
C ILE A 120 -0.67 -1.63 -11.17
N GLN A 121 -0.37 -1.98 -12.40
CA GLN A 121 0.82 -2.75 -12.72
C GLN A 121 2.03 -1.84 -12.91
N GLY A 122 3.18 -2.23 -12.34
CA GLY A 122 4.38 -1.41 -12.40
C GLY A 122 5.66 -2.19 -12.17
N ASP A 123 6.68 -1.47 -11.79
CA ASP A 123 8.05 -1.95 -11.67
C ASP A 123 8.20 -3.09 -10.65
N VAL A 124 8.98 -4.10 -10.99
CA VAL A 124 9.42 -5.17 -10.08
C VAL A 124 10.92 -5.12 -9.77
N ASN A 125 11.72 -4.35 -10.52
CA ASN A 125 13.11 -4.09 -10.19
C ASN A 125 13.27 -3.19 -8.95
N ASN A 126 12.18 -2.58 -8.50
CA ASN A 126 12.11 -1.85 -7.23
C ASN A 126 11.98 -2.78 -6.01
N GLN A 127 12.27 -4.07 -6.16
CA GLN A 127 12.31 -5.07 -5.11
C GLN A 127 13.49 -6.00 -5.35
N VAL A 128 14.41 -6.07 -4.39
CA VAL A 128 15.71 -6.73 -4.59
C VAL A 128 16.21 -7.45 -3.34
N PHE A 129 17.14 -8.37 -3.56
CA PHE A 129 18.13 -8.77 -2.56
C PHE A 129 19.33 -7.82 -2.65
N LEU A 130 19.61 -7.12 -1.57
CA LEU A 130 20.84 -6.33 -1.43
C LEU A 130 21.88 -7.11 -0.63
N ILE A 131 23.14 -6.94 -1.00
CA ILE A 131 24.31 -7.43 -0.27
C ILE A 131 25.30 -6.28 -0.06
N PRO A 132 26.12 -6.32 1.00
CA PRO A 132 27.20 -5.35 1.19
C PRO A 132 28.15 -5.29 -0.01
N LYS A 133 28.79 -4.15 -0.24
CA LYS A 133 29.69 -3.94 -1.40
C LYS A 133 30.82 -4.98 -1.47
N ASP A 134 31.38 -5.37 -0.32
CA ASP A 134 32.52 -6.27 -0.18
C ASP A 134 32.06 -7.74 0.05
N SER A 135 30.76 -8.03 -0.09
CA SER A 135 30.22 -9.39 0.07
C SER A 135 30.71 -10.32 -1.04
N THR A 136 31.10 -11.53 -0.68
CA THR A 136 31.47 -12.62 -1.62
C THR A 136 30.26 -13.45 -2.05
N VAL A 137 29.05 -13.10 -1.62
CA VAL A 137 27.81 -13.79 -2.00
C VAL A 137 27.47 -13.44 -3.46
N GLU A 138 27.27 -14.47 -4.30
CA GLU A 138 26.97 -14.34 -5.72
C GLU A 138 25.61 -14.95 -6.11
N SER A 139 24.99 -15.70 -5.19
CA SER A 139 23.68 -16.32 -5.41
C SER A 139 22.86 -16.41 -4.14
N VAL A 140 21.53 -16.54 -4.28
CA VAL A 140 20.61 -16.74 -3.15
C VAL A 140 20.91 -18.05 -2.42
N GLY A 141 21.40 -19.09 -3.11
CA GLY A 141 21.81 -20.36 -2.48
C GLY A 141 22.94 -20.22 -1.47
N GLN A 142 23.82 -19.23 -1.65
CA GLN A 142 24.91 -18.93 -0.70
C GLN A 142 24.47 -18.17 0.55
N LEU A 143 23.18 -17.83 0.65
CA LEU A 143 22.60 -17.22 1.86
C LEU A 143 22.32 -18.25 2.97
N LYS A 144 22.52 -19.54 2.74
CA LYS A 144 22.39 -20.57 3.77
C LYS A 144 23.27 -20.23 5.00
N GLY A 145 22.62 -20.20 6.19
CA GLY A 145 23.25 -19.82 7.45
C GLY A 145 23.52 -18.33 7.63
N LYS A 146 23.23 -17.48 6.64
CA LYS A 146 23.45 -16.03 6.69
C LYS A 146 22.28 -15.29 7.35
N ARG A 147 22.57 -14.09 7.87
CA ARG A 147 21.57 -13.15 8.44
C ARG A 147 20.89 -12.39 7.31
N VAL A 148 19.63 -12.69 7.04
CA VAL A 148 18.87 -12.08 5.96
C VAL A 148 17.73 -11.25 6.51
N GLY A 149 17.82 -9.93 6.32
CA GLY A 149 16.76 -8.99 6.67
C GLY A 149 15.62 -9.00 5.66
N TYR A 150 14.39 -8.87 6.15
CA TYR A 150 13.19 -8.76 5.31
C TYR A 150 12.05 -8.06 6.04
N VAL A 151 11.00 -7.66 5.31
CA VAL A 151 9.79 -7.05 5.89
C VAL A 151 8.67 -8.09 5.90
N ARG A 152 8.22 -8.48 7.10
CA ARG A 152 7.21 -9.55 7.29
C ARG A 152 5.87 -9.20 6.62
N SER A 153 5.20 -10.20 6.03
CA SER A 153 3.88 -10.10 5.40
C SER A 153 3.80 -9.03 4.30
N THR A 154 4.89 -8.88 3.53
CA THR A 154 4.99 -7.98 2.39
C THR A 154 5.55 -8.72 1.16
N THR A 155 5.64 -8.03 0.04
CA THR A 155 6.29 -8.53 -1.18
C THR A 155 7.75 -8.94 -0.96
N SER A 156 8.48 -8.26 -0.05
CA SER A 156 9.82 -8.66 0.39
C SER A 156 9.84 -10.05 1.01
N HIS A 157 8.85 -10.38 1.87
CA HIS A 157 8.72 -11.69 2.49
C HIS A 157 8.40 -12.78 1.45
N TYR A 158 7.43 -12.51 0.58
CA TYR A 158 7.07 -13.43 -0.50
C TYR A 158 8.26 -13.70 -1.43
N PHE A 159 8.95 -12.64 -1.87
CA PHE A 159 10.11 -12.76 -2.74
C PHE A 159 11.25 -13.57 -2.08
N LEU A 160 11.52 -13.34 -0.79
CA LEU A 160 12.50 -14.12 -0.04
C LEU A 160 12.15 -15.61 -0.04
N ILE A 161 10.91 -15.97 0.33
CA ILE A 161 10.46 -17.37 0.37
C ILE A 161 10.58 -18.02 -1.02
N LYS A 162 10.09 -17.34 -2.07
CA LYS A 162 10.08 -17.86 -3.45
C LYS A 162 11.50 -18.08 -3.97
N ALA A 163 12.40 -17.12 -3.74
CA ALA A 163 13.78 -17.21 -4.16
C ALA A 163 14.60 -18.27 -3.39
N LEU A 164 14.33 -18.46 -2.10
CA LEU A 164 14.91 -19.55 -1.31
C LEU A 164 14.41 -20.93 -1.82
N LYS A 165 13.10 -21.06 -2.04
CA LYS A 165 12.47 -22.30 -2.55
C LYS A 165 13.10 -22.74 -3.89
N GLU A 166 13.39 -21.82 -4.79
CA GLU A 166 14.07 -22.09 -6.07
C GLU A 166 15.46 -22.71 -5.88
N GLN A 167 16.14 -22.37 -4.77
CA GLN A 167 17.46 -22.92 -4.41
C GLN A 167 17.37 -24.16 -3.49
N GLY A 168 16.17 -24.73 -3.31
CA GLY A 168 15.95 -25.87 -2.40
C GLY A 168 16.12 -25.49 -0.92
N LEU A 169 16.05 -24.20 -0.60
CA LEU A 169 16.16 -23.66 0.76
C LEU A 169 14.79 -23.19 1.28
N THR A 170 14.74 -23.07 2.59
CA THR A 170 13.56 -22.54 3.35
C THR A 170 14.00 -21.40 4.25
N MET A 171 13.03 -20.74 4.89
CA MET A 171 13.30 -19.74 5.92
C MET A 171 14.09 -20.28 7.13
N LYS A 172 14.09 -21.61 7.34
CA LYS A 172 14.87 -22.26 8.42
C LYS A 172 16.34 -22.44 8.09
N ASP A 173 16.71 -22.35 6.81
CA ASP A 173 18.10 -22.49 6.35
C ASP A 173 18.90 -21.18 6.45
N ILE A 174 18.24 -20.07 6.82
CA ILE A 174 18.85 -18.76 7.05
C ILE A 174 18.56 -18.26 8.46
N THR A 175 19.31 -17.28 8.93
CA THR A 175 18.93 -16.47 10.09
C THR A 175 18.03 -15.34 9.60
N ALA A 176 16.71 -15.59 9.56
CA ALA A 176 15.71 -14.67 9.05
C ALA A 176 15.43 -13.54 10.08
N VAL A 177 15.67 -12.29 9.71
CA VAL A 177 15.52 -11.12 10.58
C VAL A 177 14.39 -10.23 10.05
N ALA A 178 13.23 -10.29 10.70
CA ALA A 178 12.07 -9.47 10.34
C ALA A 178 12.23 -8.05 10.92
N LEU A 179 12.27 -7.05 10.05
CA LEU A 179 12.51 -5.65 10.41
C LEU A 179 11.57 -4.72 9.63
N THR A 180 11.31 -3.52 10.17
CA THR A 180 10.74 -2.44 9.37
C THR A 180 11.74 -1.99 8.30
N PRO A 181 11.32 -1.33 7.20
CA PRO A 181 12.27 -0.82 6.22
C PRO A 181 13.35 0.08 6.80
N GLN A 182 12.99 0.94 7.77
CA GLN A 182 13.92 1.86 8.42
C GLN A 182 14.93 1.14 9.31
N ASP A 183 14.46 0.20 10.13
CA ASP A 183 15.35 -0.60 11.01
C ASP A 183 16.25 -1.51 10.17
N GLY A 184 15.70 -2.09 9.09
CA GLY A 184 16.44 -2.90 8.12
C GLY A 184 17.55 -2.11 7.45
N PHE A 185 17.31 -0.86 7.06
CA PHE A 185 18.32 0.02 6.51
C PHE A 185 19.47 0.28 7.51
N SER A 186 19.13 0.58 8.77
CA SER A 186 20.10 0.81 9.84
C SER A 186 20.92 -0.45 10.13
N ALA A 187 20.28 -1.61 10.24
CA ALA A 187 20.92 -2.90 10.47
C ALA A 187 21.84 -3.32 9.29
N PHE A 188 21.40 -3.05 8.06
CA PHE A 188 22.19 -3.33 6.87
C PHE A 188 23.45 -2.45 6.80
N GLN A 189 23.30 -1.13 7.05
CA GLN A 189 24.43 -0.20 7.05
C GLN A 189 25.46 -0.50 8.14
N SER A 190 25.02 -0.98 9.31
CA SER A 190 25.91 -1.34 10.44
C SER A 190 26.53 -2.75 10.30
N GLY A 191 26.31 -3.46 9.19
CA GLY A 191 26.87 -4.80 8.97
C GLY A 191 26.22 -5.91 9.80
N GLN A 192 25.04 -5.67 10.37
CA GLN A 192 24.28 -6.68 11.14
C GLN A 192 23.54 -7.66 10.24
N LEU A 193 23.41 -7.36 8.94
CA LEU A 193 22.79 -8.21 7.93
C LEU A 193 23.83 -8.60 6.85
N ASP A 194 23.81 -9.84 6.43
CA ASP A 194 24.63 -10.35 5.33
C ASP A 194 23.93 -10.16 3.97
N ALA A 195 22.59 -10.08 3.99
CA ALA A 195 21.73 -9.68 2.87
C ALA A 195 20.45 -9.00 3.40
N TRP A 196 19.82 -8.21 2.53
CA TRP A 196 18.56 -7.51 2.86
C TRP A 196 17.61 -7.55 1.68
N VAL A 197 16.43 -8.13 1.88
CA VAL A 197 15.36 -8.16 0.88
C VAL A 197 14.44 -6.98 1.13
N ILE A 198 14.41 -6.05 0.18
CA ILE A 198 13.77 -4.74 0.39
C ILE A 198 13.20 -4.19 -0.91
N TYR A 199 12.39 -3.16 -0.79
CA TYR A 199 11.71 -2.47 -1.87
C TYR A 199 11.83 -0.94 -1.79
N GLY A 200 11.51 -0.31 -2.93
CA GLY A 200 11.35 1.14 -3.04
C GLY A 200 12.65 1.92 -2.82
N VAL A 201 12.53 3.14 -2.33
CA VAL A 201 13.62 4.11 -2.18
C VAL A 201 14.82 3.60 -1.36
N PHE A 202 14.61 2.64 -0.47
CA PHE A 202 15.68 2.08 0.37
C PHE A 202 16.75 1.34 -0.45
N ILE A 203 16.40 0.83 -1.63
CA ILE A 203 17.36 0.19 -2.54
C ILE A 203 18.41 1.22 -2.96
N GLN A 204 17.95 2.36 -3.48
CA GLN A 204 18.83 3.42 -3.96
C GLN A 204 19.60 4.05 -2.80
N LEU A 205 18.94 4.27 -1.64
CA LEU A 205 19.62 4.76 -0.44
C LEU A 205 20.78 3.85 -0.02
N ALA A 206 20.58 2.52 -0.03
CA ALA A 206 21.64 1.56 0.29
C ALA A 206 22.76 1.57 -0.77
N LYS A 207 22.39 1.62 -2.07
CA LYS A 207 23.36 1.76 -3.16
C LYS A 207 24.21 3.04 -3.00
N PHE A 208 23.56 4.21 -2.83
CA PHE A 208 24.25 5.50 -2.79
C PHE A 208 25.03 5.71 -1.50
N ARG A 209 24.51 5.31 -0.33
CA ARG A 209 25.13 5.58 0.97
C ARG A 209 26.10 4.51 1.44
N SER A 210 25.88 3.25 1.04
CA SER A 210 26.67 2.10 1.54
C SER A 210 27.37 1.33 0.43
N GLY A 211 27.21 1.72 -0.83
CA GLY A 211 27.75 0.99 -1.97
C GLY A 211 27.15 -0.42 -2.12
N ALA A 212 25.94 -0.64 -1.58
CA ALA A 212 25.26 -1.93 -1.67
C ALA A 212 25.13 -2.41 -3.12
N ARG A 213 25.27 -3.72 -3.31
CA ARG A 213 25.09 -4.38 -4.62
C ARG A 213 23.77 -5.11 -4.66
N VAL A 214 23.12 -5.11 -5.82
CA VAL A 214 21.94 -5.94 -6.08
C VAL A 214 22.42 -7.35 -6.41
N LEU A 215 22.04 -8.31 -5.58
CA LEU A 215 22.28 -9.74 -5.81
C LEU A 215 21.23 -10.31 -6.77
N LYS A 216 19.97 -9.95 -6.59
CA LYS A 216 18.85 -10.43 -7.40
C LYS A 216 17.70 -9.41 -7.37
N THR A 217 17.08 -9.18 -8.53
CA THR A 217 15.82 -8.41 -8.64
C THR A 217 14.62 -9.35 -8.58
N ALA A 218 13.45 -8.81 -8.32
CA ALA A 218 12.21 -9.59 -8.28
C ALA A 218 11.61 -9.87 -9.68
N LEU A 219 12.33 -9.53 -10.74
CA LEU A 219 11.91 -9.85 -12.10
C LEU A 219 11.74 -11.36 -12.28
N GLY A 220 10.54 -11.78 -12.72
CA GLY A 220 10.15 -13.20 -12.81
C GLY A 220 9.66 -13.83 -11.49
N TYR A 221 9.69 -13.09 -10.37
CA TYR A 221 9.20 -13.54 -9.04
C TYR A 221 7.92 -12.85 -8.62
N LEU A 222 7.81 -11.57 -8.89
CA LEU A 222 6.63 -10.76 -8.58
C LEU A 222 5.92 -10.36 -9.87
N SER A 223 4.60 -10.22 -9.77
CA SER A 223 3.73 -9.78 -10.87
C SER A 223 3.92 -8.30 -11.23
N GLY A 224 4.33 -7.48 -10.26
CA GLY A 224 4.26 -6.03 -10.36
C GLY A 224 2.88 -5.45 -10.10
N ASN A 225 1.93 -6.27 -9.64
CA ASN A 225 0.56 -5.84 -9.36
C ASN A 225 0.45 -5.14 -8.01
N TYR A 226 -0.05 -3.91 -8.03
CA TYR A 226 -0.66 -3.23 -6.90
C TYR A 226 -2.16 -3.18 -7.14
N LEU A 227 -2.95 -3.43 -6.11
CA LEU A 227 -4.39 -3.59 -6.25
C LEU A 227 -5.11 -2.36 -5.74
N MET A 228 -5.99 -1.79 -6.55
CA MET A 228 -6.95 -0.80 -6.08
C MET A 228 -8.09 -1.52 -5.40
N ALA A 229 -8.25 -1.27 -4.12
CA ALA A 229 -9.30 -1.83 -3.28
C ALA A 229 -10.34 -0.76 -2.96
N ALA A 230 -11.61 -1.15 -2.94
CA ALA A 230 -12.74 -0.31 -2.59
C ALA A 230 -13.54 -0.91 -1.44
N ARG A 231 -14.10 -0.07 -0.60
CA ARG A 231 -15.10 -0.47 0.38
C ARG A 231 -16.39 -0.89 -0.34
N PRO A 232 -17.00 -2.06 -0.04
CA PRO A 232 -18.19 -2.54 -0.75
C PRO A 232 -19.33 -1.51 -0.82
N ALA A 233 -19.67 -0.87 0.30
CA ALA A 233 -20.71 0.16 0.34
C ALA A 233 -20.42 1.40 -0.53
N ALA A 234 -19.16 1.68 -0.87
CA ALA A 234 -18.82 2.75 -1.81
C ALA A 234 -19.12 2.36 -3.26
N LEU A 235 -19.11 1.07 -3.59
CA LEU A 235 -19.46 0.55 -4.91
C LEU A 235 -20.98 0.41 -5.09
N GLU A 236 -21.73 0.27 -4.00
CA GLU A 236 -23.20 0.21 -3.97
C GLU A 236 -23.83 1.61 -4.14
N ASP A 237 -23.13 2.68 -3.75
CA ASP A 237 -23.56 4.07 -3.97
C ASP A 237 -23.20 4.51 -5.41
N PRO A 238 -24.20 4.80 -6.27
CA PRO A 238 -23.95 5.14 -7.66
C PRO A 238 -23.05 6.36 -7.87
N LEU A 239 -23.20 7.40 -7.02
CA LEU A 239 -22.38 8.62 -7.11
C LEU A 239 -20.92 8.36 -6.68
N ARG A 240 -20.72 7.57 -5.61
CA ARG A 240 -19.37 7.17 -5.19
C ARG A 240 -18.71 6.27 -6.23
N LYS A 241 -19.44 5.31 -6.78
CA LYS A 241 -18.95 4.44 -7.84
C LYS A 241 -18.50 5.26 -9.05
N GLN A 242 -19.31 6.24 -9.48
CA GLN A 242 -18.95 7.17 -10.56
C GLN A 242 -17.69 7.98 -10.22
N ALA A 243 -17.59 8.52 -8.99
CA ALA A 243 -16.40 9.23 -8.55
C ALA A 243 -15.15 8.34 -8.52
N ILE A 244 -15.29 7.06 -8.10
CA ILE A 244 -14.20 6.07 -8.12
C ILE A 244 -13.73 5.79 -9.54
N GLN A 245 -14.66 5.64 -10.50
CA GLN A 245 -14.32 5.43 -11.90
C GLN A 245 -13.55 6.63 -12.49
N ASP A 246 -14.05 7.86 -12.26
CA ASP A 246 -13.34 9.09 -12.68
C ASP A 246 -11.98 9.24 -11.98
N TYR A 247 -11.89 8.89 -10.68
CA TYR A 247 -10.63 8.90 -9.95
C TYR A 247 -9.59 7.96 -10.59
N LEU A 248 -9.98 6.74 -10.94
CA LEU A 248 -9.08 5.78 -11.59
C LEU A 248 -8.66 6.21 -12.99
N GLN A 249 -9.55 6.82 -13.77
CA GLN A 249 -9.20 7.41 -15.07
C GLN A 249 -8.15 8.52 -14.91
N ARG A 250 -8.30 9.37 -13.88
CA ARG A 250 -7.30 10.42 -13.56
C ARG A 250 -6.00 9.84 -13.04
N THR A 251 -6.07 8.77 -12.24
CA THR A 251 -4.89 8.03 -11.79
C THR A 251 -4.09 7.52 -12.99
N THR A 252 -4.77 6.96 -14.01
CA THR A 252 -4.10 6.54 -15.26
C THR A 252 -3.34 7.69 -15.91
N ARG A 253 -3.99 8.85 -16.09
CA ARG A 253 -3.35 10.03 -16.69
C ARG A 253 -2.18 10.57 -15.84
N THR A 254 -2.32 10.51 -14.52
CA THR A 254 -1.24 10.93 -13.60
C THR A 254 -0.04 9.99 -13.69
N LEU A 255 -0.27 8.67 -13.76
CA LEU A 255 0.80 7.68 -13.94
C LEU A 255 1.46 7.81 -15.32
N ASP A 256 0.69 8.09 -16.37
CA ASP A 256 1.23 8.38 -17.70
C ASP A 256 2.12 9.63 -17.68
N TRP A 257 1.69 10.69 -16.96
CA TRP A 257 2.53 11.86 -16.76
C TRP A 257 3.83 11.51 -16.04
N ILE A 258 3.78 10.74 -14.94
CA ILE A 258 4.97 10.27 -14.19
C ILE A 258 5.89 9.46 -15.11
N ASN A 259 5.33 8.57 -15.93
CA ASN A 259 6.10 7.74 -16.86
C ASN A 259 6.90 8.58 -17.87
N ASN A 260 6.32 9.69 -18.34
CA ASN A 260 6.86 10.51 -19.41
C ASN A 260 7.61 11.76 -18.92
N ASN A 261 7.61 12.05 -17.62
CA ASN A 261 8.24 13.24 -17.04
C ASN A 261 9.17 12.89 -15.87
N PRO A 262 10.26 12.12 -16.11
CA PRO A 262 11.15 11.64 -15.05
C PRO A 262 11.82 12.77 -14.25
N GLU A 263 12.25 13.84 -14.91
CA GLU A 263 12.97 14.94 -14.27
C GLU A 263 12.07 15.76 -13.32
N PRO A 264 10.88 16.25 -13.72
CA PRO A 264 9.95 16.90 -12.80
C PRO A 264 9.50 15.98 -11.68
N TRP A 265 9.16 14.71 -12.00
CA TRP A 265 8.77 13.70 -11.00
C TRP A 265 9.87 13.49 -9.94
N ALA A 266 11.12 13.27 -10.38
CA ALA A 266 12.26 13.05 -9.47
C ALA A 266 12.54 14.28 -8.61
N THR A 267 12.43 15.49 -9.18
CA THR A 267 12.63 16.75 -8.44
C THR A 267 11.61 16.89 -7.30
N LYS A 268 10.33 16.68 -7.59
CA LYS A 268 9.26 16.79 -6.59
C LYS A 268 9.34 15.65 -5.56
N SER A 269 9.64 14.42 -5.98
CA SER A 269 9.85 13.28 -5.08
C SER A 269 11.01 13.53 -4.11
N ALA A 270 12.10 14.10 -4.58
CA ALA A 270 13.26 14.50 -3.76
C ALA A 270 12.86 15.50 -2.66
N GLN A 271 12.06 16.50 -3.01
CA GLN A 271 11.55 17.49 -2.06
C GLN A 271 10.61 16.87 -1.03
N LEU A 272 9.67 16.01 -1.46
CA LEU A 272 8.68 15.36 -0.60
C LEU A 272 9.30 14.41 0.43
N LEU A 273 10.37 13.69 0.02
CA LEU A 273 10.96 12.61 0.82
C LEU A 273 12.29 12.99 1.47
N GLY A 274 12.83 14.17 1.17
CA GLY A 274 14.12 14.64 1.71
C GLY A 274 15.30 13.77 1.25
N VAL A 275 15.26 13.27 0.02
CA VAL A 275 16.26 12.38 -0.58
C VAL A 275 16.78 13.00 -1.86
N ASP A 276 18.04 12.72 -2.23
CA ASP A 276 18.65 13.27 -3.44
C ASP A 276 17.83 12.91 -4.71
N LYS A 277 17.70 13.86 -5.61
CA LYS A 277 17.02 13.66 -6.91
C LYS A 277 17.62 12.52 -7.73
N ALA A 278 18.94 12.33 -7.68
CA ALA A 278 19.62 11.25 -8.40
C ALA A 278 19.09 9.86 -8.00
N VAL A 279 18.66 9.69 -6.75
CA VAL A 279 18.03 8.45 -6.26
C VAL A 279 16.76 8.14 -7.03
N PHE A 280 15.91 9.14 -7.26
CA PHE A 280 14.64 8.95 -7.98
C PHE A 280 14.84 8.78 -9.49
N LEU A 281 15.82 9.45 -10.07
CA LEU A 281 16.19 9.21 -11.47
C LEU A 281 16.72 7.78 -11.67
N ASP A 282 17.57 7.27 -10.76
CA ASP A 282 18.01 5.87 -10.81
C ASP A 282 16.83 4.90 -10.66
N MET A 283 15.87 5.17 -9.77
CA MET A 283 14.63 4.38 -9.66
C MET A 283 13.86 4.37 -10.97
N HIS A 284 13.66 5.53 -11.59
CA HIS A 284 12.91 5.64 -12.83
C HIS A 284 13.59 4.91 -13.99
N ASN A 285 14.90 5.08 -14.14
CA ASN A 285 15.69 4.53 -15.24
C ASN A 285 15.91 3.01 -15.13
N SER A 286 15.88 2.47 -13.91
CA SER A 286 16.06 1.03 -13.65
C SER A 286 14.76 0.23 -13.64
N ARG A 287 13.60 0.87 -13.90
CA ARG A 287 12.30 0.18 -13.91
C ARG A 287 12.25 -0.94 -14.93
N SER A 288 11.61 -2.05 -14.57
CA SER A 288 11.32 -3.16 -15.47
C SER A 288 10.24 -2.82 -16.50
N GLN A 289 9.31 -1.94 -16.13
CA GLN A 289 8.19 -1.50 -16.96
C GLN A 289 7.56 -0.20 -16.43
N PRO A 290 6.84 0.56 -17.30
CA PRO A 290 6.07 1.73 -16.87
C PRO A 290 4.85 1.34 -16.05
N TRP A 291 4.33 2.30 -15.27
CA TRP A 291 3.08 2.16 -14.54
C TRP A 291 1.88 2.17 -15.48
N LYS A 292 0.91 1.27 -15.24
CA LYS A 292 -0.36 1.17 -15.98
C LYS A 292 -1.50 0.83 -15.03
N VAL A 293 -2.69 1.37 -15.29
CA VAL A 293 -3.93 0.92 -14.64
C VAL A 293 -4.64 -0.03 -15.59
N LEU A 294 -4.98 -1.20 -15.10
CA LEU A 294 -5.62 -2.29 -15.86
C LEU A 294 -6.92 -2.70 -15.19
N GLU A 295 -7.86 -3.21 -15.99
CA GLU A 295 -9.03 -3.91 -15.46
C GLU A 295 -8.63 -5.21 -14.76
N VAL A 296 -9.53 -5.70 -13.92
CA VAL A 296 -9.36 -7.01 -13.27
C VAL A 296 -9.44 -8.11 -14.35
N ASP A 297 -8.44 -8.98 -14.36
CA ASP A 297 -8.40 -10.16 -15.21
C ASP A 297 -8.07 -11.44 -14.42
N ASP A 298 -8.20 -12.58 -15.07
CA ASP A 298 -7.94 -13.88 -14.46
C ASP A 298 -6.44 -14.07 -14.12
N GLN A 299 -5.54 -13.39 -14.83
CA GLN A 299 -4.11 -13.45 -14.58
C GLN A 299 -3.75 -12.77 -13.24
N ALA A 300 -4.33 -11.60 -12.97
CA ALA A 300 -4.14 -10.91 -11.71
C ALA A 300 -4.68 -11.72 -10.51
N ILE A 301 -5.83 -12.36 -10.68
CA ILE A 301 -6.44 -13.23 -9.66
C ILE A 301 -5.54 -14.45 -9.41
N ALA A 302 -5.07 -15.11 -10.47
CA ALA A 302 -4.16 -16.25 -10.36
C ALA A 302 -2.83 -15.86 -9.68
N SER A 303 -2.29 -14.68 -9.98
CA SER A 303 -1.10 -14.16 -9.32
C SER A 303 -1.30 -14.01 -7.80
N GLN A 304 -2.42 -13.41 -7.37
CA GLN A 304 -2.71 -13.28 -5.95
C GLN A 304 -2.95 -14.64 -5.28
N GLN A 305 -3.57 -15.59 -5.99
CA GLN A 305 -3.76 -16.96 -5.49
C GLN A 305 -2.41 -17.67 -5.27
N GLU A 306 -1.47 -17.53 -6.22
CA GLU A 306 -0.11 -18.08 -6.05
C GLU A 306 0.57 -17.52 -4.79
N VAL A 307 0.39 -16.22 -4.51
CA VAL A 307 0.91 -15.60 -3.29
C VAL A 307 0.29 -16.23 -2.04
N ALA A 308 -1.03 -16.42 -2.01
CA ALA A 308 -1.73 -17.04 -0.88
C ALA A 308 -1.28 -18.49 -0.67
N ASP A 309 -1.18 -19.27 -1.73
CA ASP A 309 -0.75 -20.67 -1.68
C ASP A 309 0.69 -20.81 -1.20
N LEU A 310 1.61 -19.97 -1.68
CA LEU A 310 3.00 -19.97 -1.21
C LEU A 310 3.10 -19.62 0.27
N PHE A 311 2.30 -18.65 0.75
CA PHE A 311 2.28 -18.28 2.16
C PHE A 311 1.69 -19.38 3.05
N PHE A 312 0.71 -20.11 2.57
CA PHE A 312 0.22 -21.30 3.26
C PHE A 312 1.30 -22.40 3.31
N ASP A 313 1.91 -22.75 2.18
CA ASP A 313 2.96 -23.77 2.11
C ASP A 313 4.17 -23.44 3.00
N ALA A 314 4.47 -22.14 3.15
CA ALA A 314 5.55 -21.65 4.02
C ALA A 314 5.15 -21.50 5.51
N GLY A 315 3.89 -21.82 5.87
CA GLY A 315 3.37 -21.70 7.23
C GLY A 315 3.16 -20.25 7.70
N VAL A 316 3.02 -19.31 6.78
CA VAL A 316 2.68 -17.91 7.09
C VAL A 316 1.18 -17.76 7.29
N LEU A 317 0.38 -18.48 6.48
CA LEU A 317 -1.07 -18.62 6.66
C LEU A 317 -1.36 -19.97 7.34
N SER A 318 -2.37 -19.99 8.21
CA SER A 318 -2.80 -21.19 8.94
C SER A 318 -3.67 -22.14 8.12
N GLU A 319 -4.27 -21.65 7.04
CA GLU A 319 -5.13 -22.41 6.14
C GLU A 319 -5.01 -21.90 4.69
N ARG A 320 -5.44 -22.72 3.72
CA ARG A 320 -5.53 -22.30 2.31
C ARG A 320 -6.71 -21.35 2.16
N LEU A 321 -6.46 -20.23 1.49
CA LEU A 321 -7.45 -19.18 1.25
C LEU A 321 -7.75 -19.08 -0.24
N ASP A 322 -9.03 -18.95 -0.59
CA ASP A 322 -9.48 -18.58 -1.93
C ASP A 322 -9.56 -17.06 -2.04
N VAL A 323 -8.79 -16.46 -2.93
CA VAL A 323 -8.77 -15.02 -3.16
C VAL A 323 -9.87 -14.53 -4.10
N GLY A 324 -10.51 -15.45 -4.86
CA GLY A 324 -11.52 -15.10 -5.86
C GLY A 324 -12.63 -14.18 -5.36
N PRO A 325 -13.20 -14.40 -4.16
CA PRO A 325 -14.27 -13.57 -3.61
C PRO A 325 -13.87 -12.11 -3.34
N LEU A 326 -12.59 -11.78 -3.25
CA LEU A 326 -12.12 -10.39 -3.09
C LEU A 326 -12.32 -9.56 -4.37
N TRP A 327 -12.34 -10.17 -5.55
CA TRP A 327 -12.26 -9.48 -6.82
C TRP A 327 -13.64 -9.14 -7.39
N ASP A 328 -13.79 -7.89 -7.89
CA ASP A 328 -14.96 -7.44 -8.64
C ASP A 328 -14.62 -7.34 -10.13
N LYS A 329 -14.88 -8.42 -10.88
CA LYS A 329 -14.71 -8.49 -12.34
C LYS A 329 -15.71 -7.63 -13.12
N HIS A 330 -16.76 -7.15 -12.47
CA HIS A 330 -17.81 -6.34 -13.11
C HIS A 330 -17.53 -4.84 -13.03
N PHE A 331 -16.59 -4.43 -12.20
CA PHE A 331 -16.15 -3.04 -12.17
C PHE A 331 -15.40 -2.70 -13.46
N LYS A 332 -15.82 -1.63 -14.15
CA LYS A 332 -15.22 -1.20 -15.42
C LYS A 332 -14.54 0.15 -15.27
N LEU A 333 -13.34 0.25 -15.85
CA LEU A 333 -12.64 1.52 -16.01
C LEU A 333 -13.34 2.37 -17.07
N LEU A 334 -13.29 3.69 -16.90
CA LEU A 334 -13.72 4.60 -17.96
C LEU A 334 -12.64 4.66 -19.06
N PRO A 335 -13.01 4.78 -20.32
CA PRO A 335 -12.08 5.01 -21.40
C PRO A 335 -11.33 6.34 -21.20
N LEU A 336 -10.08 6.40 -21.65
CA LEU A 336 -9.21 7.58 -21.54
C LEU A 336 -9.64 8.71 -22.48
#